data_5208ef494b2119be875c433e0b124507
#
_entry.id   5208ef494b2119be875c433e0b124507
#
_cell.length_a   1.000
_cell.length_b   1.000
_cell.length_c   1.000
_cell.angle_alpha   90.00
_cell.angle_beta   90.00
_cell.angle_gamma   90.00
#
_symmetry.space_group_name_H-M   'P 1'
#
loop_
_entity.id
_entity.type
_entity.pdbx_description
1 polymer ?
#
loop_
_entity_poly.entity_id
_entity_poly.type
_entity_poly.pdbx_seq_one_letter_code
_entity_poly.pdbx_strand_id
1 'polypeptide(L)'
;MEQTQPFVIDYYSKDIISKAIAAAAVGREAVGVYTGGHYDSRPNVIQFAADVGQLARKGVTSFHISVERWRYPMQIAQVNTNSSPAPQARYDTLRTGWDFVVDIDSKLGLEESTIAARLICELFERYGVKQYGLKFSGRRGWHICLPWEALPKQIDYKPAEIGYPSVPRILARFIADKISEQFKSELDRQGVPKWRERLESLGTNPSEKDKFIFIELEQDWGARHLVRAPYSLNEKTWLVSLPIKPEQLTSFSPDMAKPEAVMKLKETQPFFATQTGCAEGIVRDALDWWAAQKKEERPVAKREIKWEQRINEENFPPCIKLILSGLKGGKKRSLFTLINFLRFANWSWQDVEAKLFAWNAKNSPMLPRTTILGQFRWAMQQNRSINPANCSNEMFYKSIGICQPDNFCKNKLGEITIKNPISYPFRKMGVSRKANNSPAAHVSDDKLKAKSSVVMRGFSCDECNREFKTMQALAGHKTRTHGG
;
A
#
# COMPACT_ATOMS: atom_id res chain seq x y z
N MET A 1 25.43 5.69 -21.47
CA MET A 1 24.66 6.56 -20.54
C MET A 1 24.21 7.76 -21.36
N GLU A 2 22.90 7.98 -21.50
CA GLU A 2 22.40 9.21 -22.09
C GLU A 2 22.84 10.40 -21.21
N GLN A 3 23.41 11.42 -21.85
CA GLN A 3 23.87 12.61 -21.13
C GLN A 3 22.66 13.39 -20.60
N THR A 4 22.74 13.81 -19.35
CA THR A 4 21.75 14.70 -18.76
C THR A 4 21.66 16.00 -19.54
N GLN A 5 20.44 16.49 -19.80
CA GLN A 5 20.27 17.75 -20.53
C GLN A 5 20.91 18.91 -19.75
N PRO A 6 21.66 19.81 -20.41
CA PRO A 6 22.41 20.89 -19.74
C PRO A 6 21.54 21.76 -18.81
N PHE A 7 20.26 22.03 -19.18
CA PHE A 7 19.39 22.84 -18.36
C PHE A 7 19.04 22.17 -17.00
N VAL A 8 19.01 20.83 -16.92
CA VAL A 8 18.75 20.08 -15.68
C VAL A 8 19.90 20.32 -14.69
N ILE A 9 21.14 20.31 -15.20
CA ILE A 9 22.33 20.57 -14.39
C ILE A 9 22.31 22.03 -13.90
N ASP A 10 22.00 22.99 -14.79
CA ASP A 10 21.89 24.41 -14.42
C ASP A 10 20.81 24.61 -13.34
N TYR A 11 19.63 24.03 -13.54
CA TYR A 11 18.51 24.11 -12.60
C TYR A 11 18.92 23.62 -11.19
N TYR A 12 19.47 22.40 -11.08
CA TYR A 12 19.84 21.83 -9.80
C TYR A 12 21.13 22.43 -9.19
N SER A 13 21.90 23.16 -9.96
CA SER A 13 23.05 23.91 -9.46
C SER A 13 22.68 25.26 -8.83
N LYS A 14 21.43 25.71 -8.96
CA LYS A 14 20.95 26.93 -8.29
C LYS A 14 20.85 26.69 -6.78
N ASP A 15 21.50 27.53 -6.01
CA ASP A 15 21.57 27.46 -4.55
C ASP A 15 20.20 27.36 -3.88
N ILE A 16 19.23 28.15 -4.33
CA ILE A 16 17.89 28.16 -3.78
C ILE A 16 17.18 26.81 -3.97
N ILE A 17 17.40 26.15 -5.10
CA ILE A 17 16.80 24.84 -5.44
C ILE A 17 17.49 23.71 -4.68
N SER A 18 18.82 23.65 -4.76
CA SER A 18 19.59 22.59 -4.09
C SER A 18 19.42 22.61 -2.58
N LYS A 19 19.38 23.80 -1.97
CA LYS A 19 19.10 23.98 -0.53
C LYS A 19 17.67 23.51 -0.17
N ALA A 20 16.66 23.84 -0.98
CA ALA A 20 15.28 23.44 -0.73
C ALA A 20 15.10 21.91 -0.80
N ILE A 21 15.71 21.25 -1.79
CA ILE A 21 15.67 19.79 -1.92
C ILE A 21 16.41 19.13 -0.75
N ALA A 22 17.62 19.59 -0.41
CA ALA A 22 18.39 19.05 0.70
C ALA A 22 17.66 19.22 2.04
N ALA A 23 17.06 20.38 2.29
CA ALA A 23 16.25 20.61 3.50
C ALA A 23 15.06 19.65 3.59
N ALA A 24 14.38 19.38 2.47
CA ALA A 24 13.27 18.44 2.43
C ALA A 24 13.72 16.97 2.63
N ALA A 25 14.97 16.64 2.35
CA ALA A 25 15.55 15.30 2.46
C ALA A 25 16.09 14.95 3.86
N VAL A 26 16.16 15.91 4.77
CA VAL A 26 16.71 15.68 6.13
C VAL A 26 15.94 14.58 6.85
N GLY A 27 16.68 13.57 7.36
CA GLY A 27 16.10 12.44 8.06
C GLY A 27 15.24 11.50 7.19
N ARG A 28 15.39 11.55 5.89
CA ARG A 28 14.63 10.75 4.92
C ARG A 28 15.55 9.92 4.01
N GLU A 29 15.00 8.84 3.50
CA GLU A 29 15.57 8.21 2.32
C GLU A 29 15.33 9.15 1.12
N ALA A 30 16.39 9.42 0.34
CA ALA A 30 16.32 10.26 -0.86
C ALA A 30 16.85 9.46 -2.05
N VAL A 31 16.12 9.48 -3.16
CA VAL A 31 16.40 8.63 -4.33
C VAL A 31 16.36 9.48 -5.59
N GLY A 32 17.40 9.34 -6.41
CA GLY A 32 17.44 9.91 -7.75
C GLY A 32 16.70 9.02 -8.77
N VAL A 33 16.07 9.66 -9.75
CA VAL A 33 15.58 8.99 -10.96
C VAL A 33 16.45 9.47 -12.13
N TYR A 34 17.01 8.53 -12.84
CA TYR A 34 17.89 8.80 -13.98
C TYR A 34 17.08 9.00 -15.27
N THR A 35 17.71 9.56 -16.28
CA THR A 35 17.22 9.55 -17.67
C THR A 35 16.80 8.12 -18.04
N GLY A 36 15.58 7.96 -18.59
CA GLY A 36 15.00 6.62 -18.84
C GLY A 36 14.12 6.07 -17.70
N GLY A 37 13.99 6.78 -16.58
CA GLY A 37 13.00 6.50 -15.56
C GLY A 37 13.35 5.39 -14.56
N HIS A 38 14.59 4.97 -14.47
CA HIS A 38 15.04 4.01 -13.45
C HIS A 38 15.48 4.72 -12.17
N TYR A 39 15.14 4.14 -11.04
CA TYR A 39 15.51 4.62 -9.72
C TYR A 39 16.94 4.20 -9.36
N ASP A 40 17.63 5.05 -8.60
CA ASP A 40 18.90 4.70 -7.95
C ASP A 40 18.71 3.55 -6.95
N SER A 41 19.82 2.96 -6.52
CA SER A 41 19.83 1.96 -5.45
C SER A 41 19.29 2.54 -4.13
N ARG A 42 18.58 1.73 -3.35
CA ARG A 42 17.96 2.13 -2.10
C ARG A 42 18.48 1.30 -0.93
N PRO A 43 18.75 1.88 0.25
CA PRO A 43 18.55 3.29 0.63
C PRO A 43 19.65 4.22 0.10
N ASN A 44 19.31 5.51 -0.05
CA ASN A 44 20.24 6.59 -0.32
C ASN A 44 19.79 7.87 0.41
N VAL A 45 20.67 8.88 0.51
CA VAL A 45 20.42 10.14 1.22
C VAL A 45 20.98 11.32 0.44
N ILE A 46 20.44 12.52 0.68
CA ILE A 46 21.01 13.81 0.32
C ILE A 46 21.40 14.47 1.65
N GLN A 47 22.69 14.66 1.88
CA GLN A 47 23.20 15.25 3.12
C GLN A 47 23.44 16.76 2.97
N PHE A 48 23.91 17.17 1.81
CA PHE A 48 24.28 18.56 1.54
C PHE A 48 23.62 19.07 0.25
N ALA A 49 23.41 20.37 0.17
CA ALA A 49 22.88 20.99 -1.04
C ALA A 49 23.74 20.70 -2.29
N ALA A 50 25.07 20.60 -2.12
CA ALA A 50 25.98 20.26 -3.20
C ALA A 50 25.74 18.88 -3.82
N ASP A 51 25.19 17.93 -3.05
CA ASP A 51 24.90 16.56 -3.53
C ASP A 51 23.88 16.59 -4.67
N VAL A 52 22.90 17.51 -4.61
CA VAL A 52 21.84 17.65 -5.62
C VAL A 52 22.44 17.96 -7.00
N GLY A 53 23.33 18.96 -7.09
CA GLY A 53 24.02 19.31 -8.33
C GLY A 53 24.98 18.22 -8.80
N GLN A 54 25.66 17.53 -7.87
CA GLN A 54 26.56 16.42 -8.21
C GLN A 54 25.78 15.23 -8.78
N LEU A 55 24.64 14.87 -8.20
CA LEU A 55 23.78 13.79 -8.68
C LEU A 55 23.19 14.14 -10.05
N ALA A 56 22.80 15.40 -10.28
CA ALA A 56 22.36 15.87 -11.59
C ALA A 56 23.44 15.68 -12.66
N ARG A 57 24.70 16.00 -12.36
CA ARG A 57 25.83 15.76 -13.31
C ARG A 57 26.05 14.26 -13.58
N LYS A 58 25.66 13.37 -12.66
CA LYS A 58 25.70 11.91 -12.83
C LYS A 58 24.49 11.34 -13.56
N GLY A 59 23.56 12.17 -14.01
CA GLY A 59 22.40 11.73 -14.78
C GLY A 59 21.08 11.72 -14.04
N VAL A 60 21.00 12.16 -12.79
CA VAL A 60 19.73 12.27 -12.05
C VAL A 60 18.91 13.42 -12.59
N THR A 61 17.68 13.13 -12.98
CA THR A 61 16.72 14.09 -13.55
C THR A 61 15.63 14.50 -12.58
N SER A 62 15.32 13.65 -11.62
CA SER A 62 14.38 13.99 -10.56
C SER A 62 14.73 13.33 -9.23
N PHE A 63 14.29 13.93 -8.13
CA PHE A 63 14.52 13.47 -6.78
C PHE A 63 13.23 13.09 -6.09
N HIS A 64 13.24 11.96 -5.40
CA HIS A 64 12.14 11.47 -4.57
C HIS A 64 12.63 11.26 -3.15
N ILE A 65 11.76 11.49 -2.17
CA ILE A 65 12.07 11.34 -0.75
C ILE A 65 11.01 10.47 -0.08
N SER A 66 11.40 9.76 0.99
CA SER A 66 10.46 8.95 1.75
C SER A 66 9.52 9.85 2.57
N VAL A 67 8.25 9.42 2.66
CA VAL A 67 7.28 10.03 3.60
C VAL A 67 7.60 9.62 5.03
N GLU A 68 8.23 8.47 5.22
CA GLU A 68 8.75 8.03 6.50
C GLU A 68 10.02 8.80 6.86
N ARG A 69 10.15 9.12 8.14
CA ARG A 69 11.33 9.75 8.73
C ARG A 69 12.14 8.72 9.49
N TRP A 70 13.44 8.73 9.32
CA TRP A 70 14.35 7.73 9.82
C TRP A 70 15.42 8.37 10.70
N ARG A 71 15.75 7.72 11.80
CA ARG A 71 16.88 8.17 12.64
C ARG A 71 18.20 8.11 11.88
N TYR A 72 18.40 7.01 11.14
CA TYR A 72 19.57 6.77 10.29
C TYR A 72 19.13 6.11 8.98
N PRO A 73 18.78 6.87 7.94
CA PRO A 73 18.20 6.31 6.71
C PRO A 73 19.06 5.20 6.09
N MET A 74 20.39 5.31 6.12
CA MET A 74 21.29 4.30 5.54
C MET A 74 21.25 2.95 6.27
N GLN A 75 20.84 2.92 7.54
CA GLN A 75 20.68 1.66 8.29
C GLN A 75 19.51 0.79 7.77
N ILE A 76 18.62 1.36 6.95
CA ILE A 76 17.58 0.60 6.26
C ILE A 76 18.18 -0.53 5.41
N ALA A 77 19.41 -0.36 4.88
CA ALA A 77 20.11 -1.40 4.16
C ALA A 77 20.30 -2.69 4.97
N GLN A 78 20.55 -2.55 6.26
CA GLN A 78 20.77 -3.68 7.17
C GLN A 78 19.48 -4.48 7.43
N VAL A 79 18.32 -3.82 7.33
CA VAL A 79 17.02 -4.47 7.45
C VAL A 79 16.70 -5.36 6.25
N ASN A 80 17.22 -5.02 5.08
CA ASN A 80 16.95 -5.71 3.81
C ASN A 80 17.91 -6.88 3.50
N THR A 81 19.05 -7.00 4.21
CA THR A 81 20.14 -7.90 3.80
C THR A 81 19.91 -9.38 4.08
N ASN A 82 18.95 -9.79 4.89
CA ASN A 82 18.88 -11.18 5.36
C ASN A 82 17.58 -11.94 5.12
N SER A 83 16.60 -11.40 4.42
CA SER A 83 15.42 -12.13 3.95
C SER A 83 14.35 -11.21 3.34
N SER A 84 13.54 -11.74 2.43
CA SER A 84 12.27 -11.18 1.94
C SER A 84 11.44 -10.55 3.03
N PRO A 85 10.48 -9.67 2.68
CA PRO A 85 10.35 -8.38 3.31
C PRO A 85 10.62 -8.45 4.80
N ALA A 86 11.56 -7.64 5.26
CA ALA A 86 11.83 -7.53 6.68
C ALA A 86 10.52 -7.34 7.43
N PRO A 87 10.30 -8.02 8.55
CA PRO A 87 9.12 -7.81 9.36
C PRO A 87 8.96 -6.31 9.63
N GLN A 88 7.75 -5.79 9.49
CA GLN A 88 7.44 -4.36 9.73
C GLN A 88 8.07 -3.83 11.03
N ALA A 89 8.09 -4.65 12.08
CA ALA A 89 8.72 -4.36 13.35
C ALA A 89 10.20 -3.92 13.28
N ARG A 90 10.95 -4.35 12.26
CA ARG A 90 12.36 -3.91 12.08
C ARG A 90 12.46 -2.49 11.55
N TYR A 91 11.53 -2.07 10.69
CA TYR A 91 11.44 -0.69 10.26
C TYR A 91 10.99 0.22 11.41
N ASP A 92 10.10 -0.27 12.28
CA ASP A 92 9.56 0.49 13.40
C ASP A 92 10.66 0.93 14.40
N THR A 93 11.75 0.16 14.54
CA THR A 93 12.90 0.54 15.38
C THR A 93 13.73 1.69 14.81
N LEU A 94 13.69 1.92 13.50
CA LEU A 94 14.44 2.97 12.82
C LEU A 94 13.58 4.19 12.52
N ARG A 95 12.25 4.01 12.44
CA ARG A 95 11.31 5.08 12.11
C ARG A 95 11.14 6.03 13.28
N THR A 96 11.27 7.33 13.01
CA THR A 96 11.05 8.39 14.00
C THR A 96 9.74 9.14 13.78
N GLY A 97 9.05 8.86 12.68
CA GLY A 97 7.79 9.48 12.31
C GLY A 97 7.47 9.24 10.84
N TRP A 98 6.39 9.83 10.38
CA TRP A 98 5.95 9.78 8.99
C TRP A 98 5.07 10.98 8.68
N ASP A 99 5.20 11.51 7.48
CA ASP A 99 4.32 12.57 7.01
C ASP A 99 3.16 11.93 6.24
N PHE A 100 1.98 12.46 6.45
CA PHE A 100 0.84 12.08 5.64
C PHE A 100 0.81 12.93 4.37
N VAL A 101 1.00 12.32 3.21
CA VAL A 101 0.95 13.00 1.92
C VAL A 101 -0.15 12.40 1.07
N VAL A 102 -1.16 13.18 0.74
CA VAL A 102 -2.15 12.80 -0.25
C VAL A 102 -1.58 13.08 -1.63
N ASP A 103 -1.43 12.05 -2.45
CA ASP A 103 -1.10 12.18 -3.87
C ASP A 103 -2.41 12.16 -4.68
N ILE A 104 -2.68 13.26 -5.35
CA ILE A 104 -3.87 13.47 -6.16
C ILE A 104 -3.44 13.48 -7.62
N ASP A 105 -3.64 12.37 -8.34
CA ASP A 105 -3.44 12.32 -9.79
C ASP A 105 -4.77 12.15 -10.51
N SER A 106 -4.99 12.94 -11.57
CA SER A 106 -6.21 12.87 -12.36
C SER A 106 -5.94 12.25 -13.73
N LYS A 107 -6.81 11.34 -14.15
CA LYS A 107 -6.80 10.81 -15.53
C LYS A 107 -7.34 11.84 -16.53
N LEU A 108 -8.12 12.82 -16.07
CA LEU A 108 -8.76 13.83 -16.90
C LEU A 108 -7.87 15.05 -17.13
N GLY A 109 -7.22 15.55 -16.08
CA GLY A 109 -6.33 16.71 -16.18
C GLY A 109 -6.05 17.40 -14.86
N LEU A 110 -5.44 18.60 -14.92
CA LEU A 110 -5.09 19.38 -13.73
C LEU A 110 -6.33 20.02 -13.09
N GLU A 111 -7.31 20.41 -13.88
CA GLU A 111 -8.50 21.10 -13.39
C GLU A 111 -9.28 20.26 -12.39
N GLU A 112 -9.57 19.01 -12.74
CA GLU A 112 -10.29 18.08 -11.87
C GLU A 112 -9.50 17.72 -10.61
N SER A 113 -8.18 17.56 -10.72
CA SER A 113 -7.33 17.36 -9.54
C SER A 113 -7.28 18.59 -8.64
N THR A 114 -7.41 19.79 -9.21
CA THR A 114 -7.50 21.04 -8.47
C THR A 114 -8.81 21.14 -7.67
N ILE A 115 -9.93 20.68 -8.22
CA ILE A 115 -11.19 20.59 -7.49
C ILE A 115 -11.02 19.67 -6.25
N ALA A 116 -10.46 18.48 -6.41
CA ALA A 116 -10.24 17.58 -5.29
C ALA A 116 -9.26 18.16 -4.26
N ALA A 117 -8.18 18.77 -4.71
CA ALA A 117 -7.22 19.44 -3.82
C ALA A 117 -7.90 20.55 -3.00
N ARG A 118 -8.74 21.38 -3.63
CA ARG A 118 -9.51 22.41 -2.94
C ARG A 118 -10.43 21.83 -1.87
N LEU A 119 -11.18 20.78 -2.20
CA LEU A 119 -12.09 20.13 -1.26
C LEU A 119 -11.36 19.51 -0.06
N ILE A 120 -10.15 18.98 -0.28
CA ILE A 120 -9.30 18.48 0.81
C ILE A 120 -8.80 19.63 1.67
N CYS A 121 -8.37 20.75 1.08
CA CYS A 121 -7.98 21.96 1.81
C CYS A 121 -9.14 22.47 2.68
N GLU A 122 -10.34 22.60 2.12
CA GLU A 122 -11.55 22.98 2.84
C GLU A 122 -11.90 21.99 3.97
N LEU A 123 -11.68 20.69 3.76
CA LEU A 123 -11.85 19.69 4.81
C LEU A 123 -10.85 19.92 5.95
N PHE A 124 -9.59 20.18 5.65
CA PHE A 124 -8.58 20.48 6.66
C PHE A 124 -8.92 21.74 7.47
N GLU A 125 -9.38 22.80 6.80
CA GLU A 125 -9.81 24.03 7.46
C GLU A 125 -10.99 23.79 8.42
N ARG A 126 -11.97 22.96 8.05
CA ARG A 126 -13.09 22.56 8.92
C ARG A 126 -12.60 21.83 10.17
N TYR A 127 -11.49 21.12 10.11
CA TYR A 127 -10.83 20.49 11.26
C TYR A 127 -9.87 21.44 12.00
N GLY A 128 -9.82 22.73 11.62
CA GLY A 128 -8.93 23.71 12.24
C GLY A 128 -7.46 23.59 11.80
N VAL A 129 -7.16 22.77 10.81
CA VAL A 129 -5.82 22.64 10.25
C VAL A 129 -5.58 23.78 9.27
N LYS A 130 -4.88 24.84 9.72
CA LYS A 130 -4.62 26.04 8.93
C LYS A 130 -3.27 26.03 8.20
N GLN A 131 -2.35 25.17 8.63
CA GLN A 131 -1.01 25.07 8.06
C GLN A 131 -0.75 23.63 7.61
N TYR A 132 -0.63 23.44 6.33
CA TYR A 132 -0.33 22.17 5.67
C TYR A 132 0.47 22.44 4.41
N GLY A 133 1.20 21.44 3.94
CA GLY A 133 1.92 21.55 2.68
C GLY A 133 1.00 21.36 1.49
N LEU A 134 1.16 22.20 0.48
CA LEU A 134 0.52 22.05 -0.82
C LEU A 134 1.54 22.25 -1.92
N LYS A 135 1.60 21.35 -2.88
CA LYS A 135 2.49 21.52 -4.06
C LYS A 135 1.89 20.89 -5.31
N PHE A 136 2.18 21.50 -6.45
CA PHE A 136 1.97 20.91 -7.75
C PHE A 136 2.89 19.68 -7.93
N SER A 137 2.38 18.58 -8.49
CA SER A 137 3.17 17.34 -8.66
C SER A 137 4.21 17.42 -9.80
N GLY A 138 4.10 18.44 -10.65
CA GLY A 138 4.91 18.62 -11.87
C GLY A 138 4.22 18.10 -13.14
N ARG A 139 2.96 17.63 -13.07
CA ARG A 139 2.27 17.16 -14.28
C ARG A 139 0.78 17.53 -14.30
N ARG A 140 -0.07 16.81 -13.60
CA ARG A 140 -1.54 16.97 -13.65
C ARG A 140 -2.21 16.73 -12.30
N GLY A 141 -1.46 16.81 -11.23
CA GLY A 141 -1.94 16.52 -9.90
C GLY A 141 -1.32 17.39 -8.83
N TRP A 142 -1.70 17.09 -7.60
CA TRP A 142 -1.32 17.83 -6.41
C TRP A 142 -0.86 16.90 -5.31
N HIS A 143 0.10 17.32 -4.50
CA HIS A 143 0.40 16.68 -3.22
C HIS A 143 0.01 17.61 -2.09
N ILE A 144 -0.74 17.09 -1.11
CA ILE A 144 -1.10 17.80 0.10
C ILE A 144 -0.51 17.06 1.29
N CYS A 145 0.16 17.76 2.20
CA CYS A 145 0.92 17.18 3.28
C CYS A 145 0.43 17.63 4.65
N LEU A 146 0.16 16.68 5.55
CA LEU A 146 0.16 16.92 6.99
C LEU A 146 1.48 16.38 7.54
N PRO A 147 2.44 17.26 7.86
CA PRO A 147 3.72 16.86 8.40
C PRO A 147 3.59 16.15 9.75
N TRP A 148 4.58 15.34 10.11
CA TRP A 148 4.62 14.59 11.35
C TRP A 148 4.29 15.43 12.60
N GLU A 149 4.72 16.67 12.63
CA GLU A 149 4.47 17.60 13.73
C GLU A 149 2.98 17.89 13.92
N ALA A 150 2.19 17.87 12.84
CA ALA A 150 0.74 18.07 12.89
C ALA A 150 -0.02 16.88 13.48
N LEU A 151 0.57 15.69 13.40
CA LEU A 151 -0.08 14.43 13.78
C LEU A 151 0.03 14.15 15.28
N PRO A 152 -0.93 13.40 15.87
CA PRO A 152 -0.82 12.95 17.26
C PRO A 152 0.42 12.08 17.44
N LYS A 153 1.05 12.15 18.62
CA LYS A 153 2.24 11.37 18.95
C LYS A 153 1.90 10.00 19.55
N GLN A 154 0.64 9.82 19.95
CA GLN A 154 0.11 8.55 20.44
C GLN A 154 -1.24 8.25 19.76
N ILE A 155 -1.44 6.98 19.41
CA ILE A 155 -2.69 6.44 18.86
C ILE A 155 -2.94 5.12 19.59
N ASP A 156 -4.12 4.96 20.20
CA ASP A 156 -4.48 3.78 20.99
C ASP A 156 -3.40 3.43 22.05
N TYR A 157 -2.90 4.44 22.76
CA TYR A 157 -1.85 4.31 23.79
C TYR A 157 -0.50 3.78 23.28
N LYS A 158 -0.28 3.78 21.97
CA LYS A 158 0.97 3.37 21.32
C LYS A 158 1.63 4.55 20.64
N PRO A 159 2.96 4.56 20.52
CA PRO A 159 3.67 5.55 19.74
C PRO A 159 3.12 5.60 18.30
N ALA A 160 2.80 6.80 17.79
CA ALA A 160 2.17 6.95 16.49
C ALA A 160 3.07 6.57 15.29
N GLU A 161 4.40 6.59 15.47
CA GLU A 161 5.37 6.18 14.47
C GLU A 161 5.22 4.72 14.03
N ILE A 162 4.75 3.83 14.93
CA ILE A 162 4.48 2.42 14.60
C ILE A 162 3.13 2.23 13.89
N GLY A 163 2.29 3.25 13.83
CA GLY A 163 1.01 3.24 13.12
C GLY A 163 1.14 3.22 11.59
N TYR A 164 2.35 3.44 11.07
CA TYR A 164 2.63 3.38 9.64
C TYR A 164 2.71 1.92 9.14
N PRO A 165 2.16 1.56 7.98
CA PRO A 165 1.39 2.39 7.04
C PRO A 165 -0.14 2.35 7.29
N SER A 166 -0.60 1.80 8.39
CA SER A 166 -2.04 1.57 8.64
C SER A 166 -2.81 2.87 8.83
N VAL A 167 -2.29 3.79 9.64
CA VAL A 167 -2.95 5.06 9.94
C VAL A 167 -3.07 5.96 8.70
N PRO A 168 -1.99 6.21 7.92
CA PRO A 168 -2.14 7.00 6.69
C PRO A 168 -3.12 6.38 5.68
N ARG A 169 -3.20 5.07 5.58
CA ARG A 169 -4.22 4.41 4.73
C ARG A 169 -5.65 4.68 5.19
N ILE A 170 -5.88 4.65 6.50
CA ILE A 170 -7.20 4.96 7.08
C ILE A 170 -7.54 6.43 6.80
N LEU A 171 -6.60 7.33 7.03
CA LEU A 171 -6.80 8.76 6.84
C LEU A 171 -7.07 9.10 5.35
N ALA A 172 -6.34 8.52 4.42
CA ALA A 172 -6.59 8.70 2.99
C ALA A 172 -7.99 8.22 2.57
N ARG A 173 -8.43 7.06 3.07
CA ARG A 173 -9.78 6.54 2.80
C ARG A 173 -10.88 7.39 3.42
N PHE A 174 -10.65 7.88 4.62
CA PHE A 174 -11.58 8.79 5.29
C PHE A 174 -11.73 10.11 4.51
N ILE A 175 -10.62 10.73 4.10
CA ILE A 175 -10.63 11.95 3.28
C ILE A 175 -11.39 11.69 1.97
N ALA A 176 -11.08 10.59 1.29
CA ALA A 176 -11.76 10.18 0.07
C ALA A 176 -13.28 10.06 0.28
N ASP A 177 -13.72 9.40 1.34
CA ASP A 177 -15.14 9.26 1.68
C ASP A 177 -15.80 10.63 1.90
N LYS A 178 -15.15 11.51 2.68
CA LYS A 178 -15.70 12.82 3.06
C LYS A 178 -15.87 13.80 1.91
N ILE A 179 -14.99 13.77 0.91
CA ILE A 179 -15.09 14.73 -0.22
C ILE A 179 -15.88 14.15 -1.42
N SER A 180 -16.20 12.86 -1.42
CA SER A 180 -16.68 12.13 -2.60
C SER A 180 -17.95 12.69 -3.22
N GLU A 181 -18.97 12.97 -2.42
CA GLU A 181 -20.26 13.49 -2.93
C GLU A 181 -20.13 14.96 -3.39
N GLN A 182 -19.40 15.77 -2.63
CA GLN A 182 -19.16 17.16 -3.00
C GLN A 182 -18.33 17.25 -4.26
N PHE A 183 -17.34 16.38 -4.43
CA PHE A 183 -16.51 16.33 -5.64
C PHE A 183 -17.34 16.03 -6.90
N LYS A 184 -18.27 15.06 -6.83
CA LYS A 184 -19.19 14.77 -7.94
C LYS A 184 -20.07 15.97 -8.29
N SER A 185 -20.65 16.59 -7.26
CA SER A 185 -21.49 17.77 -7.44
C SER A 185 -20.74 18.93 -8.09
N GLU A 186 -19.48 19.12 -7.73
CA GLU A 186 -18.62 20.15 -8.33
C GLU A 186 -18.29 19.85 -9.80
N LEU A 187 -18.02 18.60 -10.14
CA LEU A 187 -17.79 18.20 -11.54
C LEU A 187 -19.04 18.45 -12.41
N ASP A 188 -20.22 18.13 -11.89
CA ASP A 188 -21.48 18.35 -12.60
C ASP A 188 -21.80 19.86 -12.73
N ARG A 189 -21.50 20.67 -11.69
CA ARG A 189 -21.74 22.12 -11.68
C ARG A 189 -20.84 22.91 -12.63
N GLN A 190 -19.58 22.52 -12.72
CA GLN A 190 -18.61 23.22 -13.58
C GLN A 190 -18.79 22.91 -15.06
N GLY A 191 -19.84 22.19 -15.41
CA GLY A 191 -20.17 21.95 -16.81
C GLY A 191 -19.10 21.13 -17.53
N VAL A 192 -18.46 20.19 -16.81
CA VAL A 192 -17.68 19.11 -17.45
C VAL A 192 -18.67 18.04 -17.90
N PRO A 193 -19.62 18.36 -18.81
CA PRO A 193 -20.75 17.48 -19.14
C PRO A 193 -20.31 16.18 -19.79
N LYS A 194 -19.05 16.12 -20.20
CA LYS A 194 -18.46 14.98 -20.89
C LYS A 194 -17.46 14.20 -20.05
N TRP A 195 -17.38 14.44 -18.75
CA TRP A 195 -16.43 13.71 -17.91
C TRP A 195 -16.72 12.18 -17.92
N ARG A 196 -18.01 11.80 -17.97
CA ARG A 196 -18.43 10.39 -18.09
C ARG A 196 -18.03 9.82 -19.46
N GLU A 197 -18.32 10.52 -20.54
CA GLU A 197 -17.95 10.14 -21.91
C GLU A 197 -16.42 10.05 -22.09
N ARG A 198 -15.67 11.00 -21.50
CA ARG A 198 -14.19 10.96 -21.53
C ARG A 198 -13.64 9.75 -20.78
N LEU A 199 -14.27 9.29 -19.71
CA LEU A 199 -13.85 8.08 -19.01
C LEU A 199 -14.17 6.82 -19.78
N GLU A 200 -15.34 6.74 -20.35
CA GLU A 200 -15.72 5.65 -21.25
C GLU A 200 -14.74 5.55 -22.42
N SER A 201 -14.34 6.68 -23.00
CA SER A 201 -13.32 6.73 -24.05
C SER A 201 -11.93 6.28 -23.58
N LEU A 202 -11.63 6.37 -22.28
CA LEU A 202 -10.41 5.85 -21.66
C LEU A 202 -10.52 4.37 -21.24
N GLY A 203 -11.63 3.70 -21.61
CA GLY A 203 -11.87 2.30 -21.29
C GLY A 203 -12.19 2.04 -19.80
N THR A 204 -12.58 3.08 -19.08
CA THR A 204 -12.94 2.99 -17.66
C THR A 204 -14.47 3.07 -17.56
N ASN A 205 -15.11 1.96 -17.22
CA ASN A 205 -16.57 1.95 -17.03
C ASN A 205 -16.88 2.51 -15.63
N PRO A 206 -17.56 3.66 -15.49
CA PRO A 206 -17.89 4.23 -14.19
C PRO A 206 -18.97 3.37 -13.54
N SER A 207 -18.58 2.42 -12.68
CA SER A 207 -19.54 1.79 -11.80
C SER A 207 -19.92 2.80 -10.72
N GLU A 208 -21.20 2.90 -10.37
CA GLU A 208 -21.73 3.79 -9.31
C GLU A 208 -21.06 3.57 -7.94
N LYS A 209 -20.30 2.48 -7.78
CA LYS A 209 -19.65 2.11 -6.53
C LYS A 209 -18.22 2.66 -6.38
N ASP A 210 -17.57 3.05 -7.46
CA ASP A 210 -16.20 3.60 -7.40
C ASP A 210 -16.24 5.12 -7.36
N LYS A 211 -16.24 5.66 -6.15
CA LYS A 211 -16.41 7.09 -5.87
C LYS A 211 -15.27 7.97 -6.37
N PHE A 212 -14.11 7.38 -6.77
CA PHE A 212 -12.89 8.07 -7.19
C PHE A 212 -12.19 7.44 -8.40
N ILE A 213 -12.93 7.06 -9.42
CA ILE A 213 -12.36 6.51 -10.67
C ILE A 213 -11.41 7.51 -11.38
N PHE A 214 -11.55 8.79 -11.08
CA PHE A 214 -10.87 9.89 -11.77
C PHE A 214 -9.62 10.37 -11.08
N ILE A 215 -9.57 10.24 -9.76
CA ILE A 215 -8.51 10.76 -8.92
C ILE A 215 -7.95 9.61 -8.11
N GLU A 216 -6.72 9.27 -8.40
CA GLU A 216 -5.95 8.36 -7.56
C GLU A 216 -5.54 9.12 -6.30
N LEU A 217 -6.33 8.98 -5.23
CA LEU A 217 -5.81 9.24 -3.91
C LEU A 217 -5.03 7.99 -3.50
N GLU A 218 -3.71 8.11 -3.34
CA GLU A 218 -2.87 6.99 -2.94
C GLU A 218 -3.34 6.44 -1.59
N GLN A 219 -4.08 5.33 -1.62
CA GLN A 219 -4.64 4.70 -0.44
C GLN A 219 -3.85 3.45 0.01
N ASP A 220 -2.98 2.95 -0.85
CA ASP A 220 -2.26 1.69 -0.63
C ASP A 220 -0.78 1.92 -0.29
N TRP A 221 -0.54 2.75 0.70
CA TRP A 221 0.80 3.05 1.20
C TRP A 221 1.54 1.78 1.61
N GLY A 222 2.73 1.60 1.08
CA GLY A 222 3.66 0.54 1.48
C GLY A 222 4.78 1.08 2.37
N ALA A 223 5.57 0.19 2.94
CA ALA A 223 6.83 0.58 3.59
C ALA A 223 7.77 1.24 2.57
N ARG A 224 8.49 2.26 3.02
CA ARG A 224 9.44 3.04 2.20
C ARG A 224 8.77 3.72 1.00
N HIS A 225 7.56 4.25 1.22
CA HIS A 225 6.83 5.01 0.21
C HIS A 225 7.58 6.30 -0.13
N LEU A 226 7.73 6.58 -1.42
CA LEU A 226 8.45 7.74 -1.94
C LEU A 226 7.46 8.72 -2.59
N VAL A 227 7.68 10.00 -2.34
CA VAL A 227 7.03 11.10 -3.04
C VAL A 227 8.07 11.97 -3.75
N ARG A 228 7.70 12.60 -4.84
CA ARG A 228 8.59 13.56 -5.50
C ARG A 228 8.95 14.68 -4.54
N ALA A 229 10.24 14.97 -4.41
CA ALA A 229 10.71 16.04 -3.54
C ALA A 229 10.18 17.41 -4.00
N PRO A 230 9.89 18.33 -3.06
CA PRO A 230 9.61 19.72 -3.42
C PRO A 230 10.77 20.27 -4.26
N TYR A 231 10.46 21.09 -5.25
CA TYR A 231 11.41 21.67 -6.21
C TYR A 231 12.14 20.65 -7.11
N SER A 232 11.79 19.39 -7.07
CA SER A 232 12.31 18.41 -8.05
C SER A 232 11.58 18.55 -9.39
N LEU A 233 12.31 18.38 -10.48
CA LEU A 233 11.74 18.29 -11.82
C LEU A 233 10.90 17.02 -11.97
N ASN A 234 9.88 17.09 -12.80
CA ASN A 234 9.18 15.91 -13.29
C ASN A 234 9.84 15.44 -14.59
N GLU A 235 10.36 14.23 -14.62
CA GLU A 235 11.12 13.67 -15.75
C GLU A 235 10.32 13.51 -17.05
N LYS A 236 8.98 13.65 -16.99
CA LYS A 236 8.10 13.53 -18.17
C LYS A 236 7.71 14.87 -18.77
N THR A 237 7.64 15.92 -17.97
CA THR A 237 7.14 17.24 -18.36
C THR A 237 8.18 18.33 -18.23
N TRP A 238 9.24 18.10 -17.48
CA TRP A 238 10.26 19.04 -17.05
C TRP A 238 9.72 20.19 -16.18
N LEU A 239 8.46 20.14 -15.76
CA LEU A 239 7.91 21.07 -14.81
C LEU A 239 8.39 20.73 -13.38
N VAL A 240 8.48 21.75 -12.57
CA VAL A 240 8.90 21.63 -11.16
C VAL A 240 7.75 21.15 -10.30
N SER A 241 8.02 20.24 -9.38
CA SER A 241 7.13 19.91 -8.28
C SER A 241 7.12 21.08 -7.28
N LEU A 242 6.26 22.06 -7.57
CA LEU A 242 6.33 23.41 -7.00
C LEU A 242 5.41 23.55 -5.78
N PRO A 243 5.96 23.77 -4.56
CA PRO A 243 5.16 24.20 -3.42
C PRO A 243 4.53 25.56 -3.65
N ILE A 244 3.26 25.68 -3.28
CA ILE A 244 2.48 26.92 -3.35
C ILE A 244 1.71 27.14 -2.04
N LYS A 245 1.25 28.35 -1.82
CA LYS A 245 0.29 28.64 -0.75
C LYS A 245 -1.11 28.17 -1.14
N PRO A 246 -1.96 27.75 -0.18
CA PRO A 246 -3.33 27.29 -0.49
C PRO A 246 -4.14 28.31 -1.29
N GLU A 247 -3.96 29.61 -1.03
CA GLU A 247 -4.67 30.70 -1.71
C GLU A 247 -4.32 30.80 -3.21
N GLN A 248 -3.19 30.25 -3.62
CA GLN A 248 -2.74 30.23 -5.02
C GLN A 248 -3.32 29.05 -5.81
N LEU A 249 -4.01 28.10 -5.16
CA LEU A 249 -4.45 26.85 -5.80
C LEU A 249 -5.35 27.10 -7.01
N THR A 250 -6.33 27.98 -6.89
CA THR A 250 -7.30 28.27 -7.97
C THR A 250 -6.76 29.17 -9.08
N SER A 251 -5.71 29.94 -8.78
CA SER A 251 -5.04 30.82 -9.77
C SER A 251 -3.78 30.19 -10.36
N PHE A 252 -3.45 28.97 -9.98
CA PHE A 252 -2.22 28.31 -10.42
C PHE A 252 -2.25 28.01 -11.92
N SER A 253 -1.16 28.32 -12.58
CA SER A 253 -0.88 27.91 -13.96
C SER A 253 0.40 27.07 -14.02
N PRO A 254 0.45 26.00 -14.84
CA PRO A 254 1.67 25.23 -15.06
C PRO A 254 2.89 26.06 -15.50
N ASP A 255 2.67 27.25 -16.07
CA ASP A 255 3.75 28.18 -16.41
C ASP A 255 4.54 28.65 -15.19
N MET A 256 3.90 28.74 -14.02
CA MET A 256 4.55 29.06 -12.74
C MET A 256 5.56 27.98 -12.33
N ALA A 257 5.38 26.75 -12.79
CA ALA A 257 6.24 25.61 -12.50
C ALA A 257 7.32 25.34 -13.57
N LYS A 258 7.47 26.22 -14.56
CA LYS A 258 8.60 26.15 -15.50
C LYS A 258 9.93 26.39 -14.77
N PRO A 259 11.00 25.64 -15.08
CA PRO A 259 12.30 25.82 -14.42
C PRO A 259 12.78 27.26 -14.42
N GLU A 260 12.61 27.97 -15.54
CA GLU A 260 13.05 29.36 -15.71
C GLU A 260 12.28 30.34 -14.80
N ALA A 261 11.02 30.04 -14.50
CA ALA A 261 10.22 30.83 -13.56
C ALA A 261 10.64 30.55 -12.13
N VAL A 262 10.85 29.26 -11.79
CA VAL A 262 11.22 28.84 -10.43
C VAL A 262 12.64 29.29 -10.06
N MET A 263 13.58 29.29 -11.00
CA MET A 263 14.95 29.79 -10.77
C MET A 263 15.00 31.31 -10.44
N LYS A 264 13.96 32.07 -10.75
CA LYS A 264 13.84 33.51 -10.43
C LYS A 264 13.24 33.78 -9.05
N LEU A 265 12.79 32.76 -8.33
CA LEU A 265 12.25 32.91 -7.00
C LEU A 265 13.31 33.51 -6.05
N LYS A 266 12.89 34.43 -5.20
CA LYS A 266 13.74 34.98 -4.12
C LYS A 266 13.71 34.11 -2.87
N GLU A 267 12.59 33.41 -2.65
CA GLU A 267 12.35 32.56 -1.49
C GLU A 267 11.62 31.28 -1.91
N THR A 268 11.87 30.21 -1.16
CA THR A 268 11.18 28.93 -1.33
C THR A 268 10.01 28.81 -0.36
N GLN A 269 8.88 28.28 -0.84
CA GLN A 269 7.76 27.91 0.00
C GLN A 269 8.04 26.53 0.64
N PRO A 270 8.01 26.38 1.98
CA PRO A 270 8.22 25.08 2.61
C PRO A 270 7.01 24.16 2.41
N PHE A 271 7.28 22.91 2.06
CA PHE A 271 6.22 21.89 1.90
C PHE A 271 5.90 21.15 3.20
N PHE A 272 6.84 21.07 4.13
CA PHE A 272 6.68 20.36 5.41
C PHE A 272 6.51 21.33 6.60
N ALA A 273 5.98 22.53 6.37
CA ALA A 273 5.68 23.46 7.45
C ALA A 273 4.27 23.21 8.00
N THR A 274 4.14 23.24 9.34
CA THR A 274 2.86 23.03 10.01
C THR A 274 2.85 23.57 11.44
N GLN A 275 1.66 23.60 12.04
CA GLN A 275 1.46 23.82 13.46
C GLN A 275 1.40 22.47 14.20
N THR A 276 2.08 22.37 15.32
CA THR A 276 2.13 21.14 16.11
C THR A 276 0.74 20.70 16.59
N GLY A 277 0.41 19.40 16.41
CA GLY A 277 -0.82 18.78 16.89
C GLY A 277 -2.12 19.23 16.21
N CYS A 278 -2.05 20.07 15.18
CA CYS A 278 -3.26 20.65 14.56
C CYS A 278 -4.15 19.62 13.84
N ALA A 279 -3.65 18.43 13.50
CA ALA A 279 -4.39 17.38 12.80
C ALA A 279 -4.93 16.28 13.72
N GLU A 280 -4.87 16.42 15.04
CA GLU A 280 -5.37 15.38 15.98
C GLU A 280 -6.86 15.09 15.79
N GLY A 281 -7.68 16.11 15.54
CA GLY A 281 -9.12 15.97 15.32
C GLY A 281 -9.46 15.09 14.12
N ILE A 282 -8.87 15.39 12.96
CA ILE A 282 -9.14 14.61 11.76
C ILE A 282 -8.61 13.16 11.84
N VAL A 283 -7.48 12.95 12.53
CA VAL A 283 -6.94 11.59 12.73
C VAL A 283 -7.87 10.78 13.63
N ARG A 284 -8.35 11.36 14.74
CA ARG A 284 -9.31 10.70 15.64
C ARG A 284 -10.59 10.31 14.90
N ASP A 285 -11.19 11.23 14.17
CA ASP A 285 -12.44 10.98 13.46
C ASP A 285 -12.27 9.94 12.34
N ALA A 286 -11.09 9.92 11.68
CA ALA A 286 -10.76 8.89 10.70
C ALA A 286 -10.65 7.49 11.32
N LEU A 287 -10.06 7.38 12.50
CA LEU A 287 -9.95 6.11 13.24
C LEU A 287 -11.31 5.62 13.72
N ASP A 288 -12.15 6.52 14.24
CA ASP A 288 -13.52 6.21 14.68
C ASP A 288 -14.38 5.78 13.50
N TRP A 289 -14.32 6.51 12.38
CA TRP A 289 -14.99 6.14 11.13
C TRP A 289 -14.57 4.74 10.67
N TRP A 290 -13.27 4.44 10.69
CA TRP A 290 -12.75 3.12 10.30
C TRP A 290 -13.20 2.00 11.23
N ALA A 291 -13.27 2.27 12.53
CA ALA A 291 -13.75 1.32 13.53
C ALA A 291 -15.24 1.01 13.33
N ALA A 292 -16.05 2.02 12.97
CA ALA A 292 -17.47 1.83 12.65
C ALA A 292 -17.67 0.96 11.38
N GLN A 293 -16.89 1.20 10.33
CA GLN A 293 -16.93 0.38 9.10
C GLN A 293 -16.63 -1.10 9.37
N LYS A 294 -15.68 -1.39 10.27
CA LYS A 294 -15.33 -2.76 10.65
C LYS A 294 -16.42 -3.48 11.43
N LYS A 295 -17.25 -2.75 12.17
CA LYS A 295 -18.40 -3.35 12.92
C LYS A 295 -19.52 -3.80 11.98
N GLU A 296 -19.69 -3.12 10.85
CA GLU A 296 -20.66 -3.52 9.81
C GLU A 296 -20.19 -4.74 9.00
N GLU A 297 -18.89 -4.89 8.80
CA GLU A 297 -18.32 -6.13 8.30
C GLU A 297 -18.34 -7.19 9.42
N ARG A 298 -19.48 -7.88 9.63
CA ARG A 298 -19.47 -9.10 10.44
C ARG A 298 -18.31 -9.97 9.97
N PRO A 299 -17.46 -10.49 10.87
CA PRO A 299 -16.39 -11.40 10.47
C PRO A 299 -17.06 -12.63 9.86
N VAL A 300 -17.19 -12.63 8.55
CA VAL A 300 -17.40 -13.88 7.83
C VAL A 300 -16.15 -14.68 8.13
N ALA A 301 -16.27 -15.65 9.01
CA ALA A 301 -15.20 -16.58 9.33
C ALA A 301 -14.65 -17.06 7.97
N LYS A 302 -13.46 -16.60 7.62
CA LYS A 302 -12.78 -17.01 6.39
C LYS A 302 -12.43 -18.48 6.60
N ARG A 303 -13.38 -19.35 6.21
CA ARG A 303 -13.15 -20.79 6.23
C ARG A 303 -11.97 -21.04 5.31
N GLU A 304 -10.85 -21.48 5.87
CA GLU A 304 -9.75 -22.01 5.08
C GLU A 304 -10.24 -23.28 4.40
N ILE A 305 -10.45 -23.19 3.09
CA ILE A 305 -10.79 -24.34 2.29
C ILE A 305 -9.47 -24.96 1.90
N LYS A 306 -9.16 -26.11 2.46
CA LYS A 306 -7.98 -26.91 2.09
C LYS A 306 -8.45 -28.14 1.32
N TRP A 307 -7.75 -28.42 0.23
CA TRP A 307 -7.92 -29.69 -0.49
C TRP A 307 -7.06 -30.74 0.18
N GLU A 308 -7.64 -31.93 0.40
CA GLU A 308 -6.91 -33.08 0.94
C GLU A 308 -6.00 -33.71 -0.12
N GLN A 309 -6.43 -33.66 -1.38
CA GLN A 309 -5.68 -34.19 -2.52
C GLN A 309 -5.32 -33.09 -3.52
N ARG A 310 -4.24 -33.30 -4.28
CA ARG A 310 -3.80 -32.42 -5.36
C ARG A 310 -4.87 -32.33 -6.46
N ILE A 311 -5.21 -31.12 -6.86
CA ILE A 311 -6.11 -30.88 -8.00
C ILE A 311 -5.33 -30.94 -9.31
N ASN A 312 -5.80 -31.75 -10.25
CA ASN A 312 -5.22 -31.88 -11.58
C ASN A 312 -5.56 -30.68 -12.47
N GLU A 313 -4.68 -30.40 -13.46
CA GLU A 313 -4.80 -29.24 -14.37
C GLU A 313 -6.09 -29.24 -15.21
N GLU A 314 -6.66 -30.40 -15.49
CA GLU A 314 -7.95 -30.54 -16.18
C GLU A 314 -9.07 -29.80 -15.47
N ASN A 315 -9.01 -29.75 -14.13
CA ASN A 315 -9.99 -29.09 -13.26
C ASN A 315 -9.68 -27.60 -12.98
N PHE A 316 -8.65 -27.05 -13.62
CA PHE A 316 -8.32 -25.64 -13.47
C PHE A 316 -9.29 -24.75 -14.25
N PRO A 317 -9.57 -23.52 -13.74
CA PRO A 317 -10.38 -22.56 -14.47
C PRO A 317 -9.73 -22.11 -15.77
N PRO A 318 -10.51 -21.65 -16.78
CA PRO A 318 -10.00 -21.20 -18.06
C PRO A 318 -8.89 -20.17 -17.94
N CYS A 319 -9.02 -19.19 -17.02
CA CYS A 319 -8.01 -18.14 -16.80
C CYS A 319 -6.65 -18.73 -16.38
N ILE A 320 -6.62 -19.74 -15.50
CA ILE A 320 -5.37 -20.40 -15.09
C ILE A 320 -4.77 -21.21 -16.23
N LYS A 321 -5.60 -21.91 -17.02
CA LYS A 321 -5.14 -22.64 -18.21
C LYS A 321 -4.54 -21.71 -19.25
N LEU A 322 -5.18 -20.55 -19.49
CA LEU A 322 -4.66 -19.52 -20.39
C LEU A 322 -3.35 -18.90 -19.88
N ILE A 323 -3.20 -18.70 -18.57
CA ILE A 323 -1.90 -18.29 -18.04
C ILE A 323 -0.85 -19.37 -18.37
N LEU A 324 -1.14 -20.62 -18.08
CA LEU A 324 -0.21 -21.74 -18.28
C LEU A 324 0.19 -22.00 -19.75
N SER A 325 -0.57 -21.47 -20.72
CA SER A 325 -0.20 -21.54 -22.14
C SER A 325 0.90 -20.54 -22.55
N GLY A 326 1.24 -19.59 -21.66
CA GLY A 326 2.25 -18.55 -21.90
C GLY A 326 1.64 -17.20 -22.26
N LEU A 327 2.33 -16.14 -21.90
CA LEU A 327 1.84 -14.76 -22.01
C LEU A 327 2.85 -13.82 -22.68
N LYS A 328 2.34 -12.80 -23.38
CA LYS A 328 3.13 -11.66 -23.87
C LYS A 328 3.16 -10.51 -22.86
N GLY A 329 2.08 -10.28 -22.10
CA GLY A 329 1.93 -9.22 -21.11
C GLY A 329 1.42 -9.73 -19.74
N GLY A 330 1.46 -8.89 -18.68
CA GLY A 330 0.88 -9.24 -17.37
C GLY A 330 1.59 -10.34 -16.58
N LYS A 331 2.76 -10.81 -17.01
CA LYS A 331 3.47 -11.98 -16.49
C LYS A 331 3.78 -11.93 -14.98
N LYS A 332 4.13 -10.76 -14.42
CA LYS A 332 4.40 -10.62 -12.97
C LYS A 332 3.15 -10.85 -12.13
N ARG A 333 1.99 -10.33 -12.57
CA ARG A 333 0.69 -10.54 -11.92
C ARG A 333 0.23 -11.98 -12.04
N SER A 334 0.44 -12.58 -13.20
CA SER A 334 0.12 -13.99 -13.46
C SER A 334 1.01 -14.94 -12.67
N LEU A 335 2.27 -14.61 -12.43
CA LEU A 335 3.16 -15.35 -11.54
C LEU A 335 2.59 -15.40 -10.12
N PHE A 336 2.15 -14.26 -9.57
CA PHE A 336 1.47 -14.20 -8.28
C PHE A 336 0.21 -15.08 -8.26
N THR A 337 -0.62 -14.99 -9.29
CA THR A 337 -1.84 -15.77 -9.42
C THR A 337 -1.54 -17.28 -9.46
N LEU A 338 -0.55 -17.71 -10.25
CA LEU A 338 -0.18 -19.13 -10.36
C LEU A 338 0.34 -19.68 -9.05
N ILE A 339 1.27 -19.02 -8.37
CA ILE A 339 1.82 -19.47 -7.10
C ILE A 339 0.69 -19.75 -6.11
N ASN A 340 -0.19 -18.77 -5.92
CA ASN A 340 -1.24 -18.86 -4.91
C ASN A 340 -2.35 -19.83 -5.30
N PHE A 341 -2.70 -19.94 -6.58
CA PHE A 341 -3.67 -20.90 -7.05
C PHE A 341 -3.15 -22.34 -6.94
N LEU A 342 -1.93 -22.63 -7.36
CA LEU A 342 -1.34 -23.96 -7.29
C LEU A 342 -1.18 -24.44 -5.84
N ARG A 343 -0.78 -23.54 -4.93
CA ARG A 343 -0.73 -23.85 -3.50
C ARG A 343 -2.12 -24.13 -2.93
N PHE A 344 -3.11 -23.36 -3.32
CA PHE A 344 -4.49 -23.65 -2.97
C PHE A 344 -4.97 -24.99 -3.53
N ALA A 345 -4.55 -25.35 -4.74
CA ALA A 345 -4.83 -26.63 -5.39
C ALA A 345 -4.02 -27.82 -4.80
N ASN A 346 -3.39 -27.62 -3.65
CA ASN A 346 -2.61 -28.59 -2.88
C ASN A 346 -1.38 -29.16 -3.63
N TRP A 347 -0.75 -28.32 -4.47
CA TRP A 347 0.53 -28.67 -5.10
C TRP A 347 1.68 -28.48 -4.09
N SER A 348 2.66 -29.40 -4.09
CA SER A 348 3.87 -29.22 -3.29
C SER A 348 4.67 -27.98 -3.74
N TRP A 349 5.48 -27.40 -2.89
CA TRP A 349 6.35 -26.28 -3.29
C TRP A 349 7.29 -26.67 -4.43
N GLN A 350 7.78 -27.89 -4.43
CA GLN A 350 8.65 -28.43 -5.49
C GLN A 350 7.93 -28.49 -6.84
N ASP A 351 6.68 -29.01 -6.85
CA ASP A 351 5.85 -29.06 -8.06
C ASP A 351 5.48 -27.65 -8.57
N VAL A 352 5.20 -26.72 -7.64
CA VAL A 352 4.91 -25.33 -7.99
C VAL A 352 6.13 -24.70 -8.68
N GLU A 353 7.34 -24.85 -8.10
CA GLU A 353 8.56 -24.29 -8.68
C GLU A 353 8.80 -24.84 -10.08
N ALA A 354 8.76 -26.15 -10.25
CA ALA A 354 8.93 -26.80 -11.56
C ALA A 354 7.90 -26.30 -12.59
N LYS A 355 6.63 -26.16 -12.17
CA LYS A 355 5.56 -25.66 -13.05
C LYS A 355 5.76 -24.21 -13.45
N LEU A 356 6.26 -23.35 -12.55
CA LEU A 356 6.54 -21.94 -12.84
C LEU A 356 7.67 -21.79 -13.88
N PHE A 357 8.73 -22.58 -13.81
CA PHE A 357 9.78 -22.55 -14.82
C PHE A 357 9.29 -23.09 -16.17
N ALA A 358 8.55 -24.20 -16.18
CA ALA A 358 7.92 -24.72 -17.40
C ALA A 358 6.94 -23.72 -18.05
N TRP A 359 6.17 -23.00 -17.24
CA TRP A 359 5.33 -21.91 -17.71
C TRP A 359 6.15 -20.74 -18.27
N ASN A 360 7.20 -20.34 -17.57
CA ASN A 360 8.00 -19.20 -18.00
C ASN A 360 8.70 -19.43 -19.34
N ALA A 361 9.05 -20.66 -19.66
CA ALA A 361 9.61 -21.01 -20.97
C ALA A 361 8.65 -20.75 -22.14
N LYS A 362 7.34 -20.66 -21.87
CA LYS A 362 6.30 -20.34 -22.86
C LYS A 362 6.00 -18.84 -22.97
N ASN A 363 6.58 -18.01 -22.11
CA ASN A 363 6.36 -16.55 -22.12
C ASN A 363 7.27 -15.83 -23.12
N SER A 364 6.76 -14.77 -23.74
CA SER A 364 7.55 -13.93 -24.64
C SER A 364 7.45 -12.44 -24.22
N PRO A 365 8.60 -11.80 -23.86
CA PRO A 365 9.85 -12.40 -23.42
C PRO A 365 9.70 -13.15 -22.09
N MET A 366 10.61 -14.06 -21.77
CA MET A 366 10.61 -14.76 -20.48
C MET A 366 10.86 -13.78 -19.32
N LEU A 367 10.31 -14.08 -18.15
CA LEU A 367 10.68 -13.37 -16.92
C LEU A 367 12.11 -13.77 -16.49
N PRO A 368 12.88 -12.82 -15.94
CA PRO A 368 14.14 -13.15 -15.30
C PRO A 368 13.96 -14.19 -14.19
N ARG A 369 14.88 -15.15 -14.10
CA ARG A 369 14.87 -16.20 -13.07
C ARG A 369 14.78 -15.63 -11.65
N THR A 370 15.48 -14.52 -11.40
CA THR A 370 15.47 -13.78 -10.14
C THR A 370 14.08 -13.28 -9.75
N THR A 371 13.28 -12.84 -10.72
CA THR A 371 11.89 -12.38 -10.49
C THR A 371 11.00 -13.55 -10.04
N ILE A 372 11.14 -14.72 -10.69
CA ILE A 372 10.35 -15.91 -10.34
C ILE A 372 10.73 -16.39 -8.95
N LEU A 373 12.03 -16.57 -8.69
CA LEU A 373 12.53 -17.04 -7.40
C LEU A 373 12.23 -16.06 -6.27
N GLY A 374 12.27 -14.74 -6.54
CA GLY A 374 11.93 -13.71 -5.56
C GLY A 374 10.47 -13.84 -5.09
N GLN A 375 9.51 -13.90 -6.02
CA GLN A 375 8.09 -14.07 -5.67
C GLN A 375 7.78 -15.44 -5.06
N PHE A 376 8.43 -16.47 -5.55
CA PHE A 376 8.28 -17.84 -5.03
C PHE A 376 8.74 -17.94 -3.57
N ARG A 377 9.95 -17.47 -3.26
CA ARG A 377 10.50 -17.45 -1.90
C ARG A 377 9.64 -16.59 -0.97
N TRP A 378 9.19 -15.43 -1.45
CA TRP A 378 8.28 -14.59 -0.69
C TRP A 378 7.00 -15.35 -0.32
N ALA A 379 6.38 -16.06 -1.26
CA ALA A 379 5.17 -16.83 -1.00
C ALA A 379 5.41 -17.98 0.01
N MET A 380 6.58 -18.65 -0.04
CA MET A 380 6.95 -19.68 0.93
C MET A 380 7.07 -19.15 2.37
N GLN A 381 7.49 -17.90 2.53
CA GLN A 381 7.71 -17.28 3.85
C GLN A 381 6.42 -16.75 4.48
N GLN A 382 5.29 -16.78 3.78
CA GLN A 382 4.04 -16.31 4.35
C GLN A 382 3.48 -17.32 5.36
N ASN A 383 3.20 -16.86 6.58
CA ASN A 383 2.62 -17.67 7.65
C ASN A 383 1.14 -18.05 7.40
N ARG A 384 0.55 -17.58 6.31
CA ARG A 384 -0.85 -17.85 5.93
C ARG A 384 -0.97 -18.12 4.44
N SER A 385 -1.97 -18.91 4.06
CA SER A 385 -2.35 -19.07 2.65
C SER A 385 -2.86 -17.74 2.08
N ILE A 386 -2.27 -17.33 0.96
CA ILE A 386 -2.70 -16.14 0.22
C ILE A 386 -3.51 -16.64 -0.99
N ASN A 387 -4.73 -16.13 -1.14
CA ASN A 387 -5.55 -16.45 -2.30
C ASN A 387 -5.07 -15.65 -3.53
N PRO A 388 -5.25 -16.17 -4.76
CA PRO A 388 -5.11 -15.37 -5.96
C PRO A 388 -6.13 -14.22 -5.95
N ALA A 389 -5.90 -13.21 -6.78
CA ALA A 389 -6.81 -12.08 -6.91
C ALA A 389 -8.24 -12.53 -7.25
N ASN A 390 -9.24 -11.77 -6.81
CA ASN A 390 -10.64 -12.05 -7.13
C ASN A 390 -10.92 -11.84 -8.62
N CYS A 391 -11.89 -12.56 -9.17
CA CYS A 391 -12.28 -12.49 -10.58
C CYS A 391 -12.76 -11.09 -11.00
N SER A 392 -13.25 -10.28 -10.04
CA SER A 392 -13.62 -8.88 -10.27
C SER A 392 -12.43 -7.94 -10.44
N ASN A 393 -11.20 -8.37 -10.09
CA ASN A 393 -10.01 -7.55 -10.28
C ASN A 393 -9.59 -7.58 -11.75
N GLU A 394 -9.97 -6.54 -12.48
CA GLU A 394 -9.75 -6.42 -13.92
C GLU A 394 -8.28 -6.49 -14.32
N MET A 395 -7.40 -5.91 -13.50
CA MET A 395 -5.96 -5.86 -13.75
C MET A 395 -5.30 -7.24 -13.80
N PHE A 396 -5.87 -8.23 -13.11
CA PHE A 396 -5.29 -9.58 -13.04
C PHE A 396 -5.79 -10.51 -14.14
N TYR A 397 -6.97 -10.26 -14.71
CA TYR A 397 -7.59 -11.20 -15.63
C TYR A 397 -8.09 -10.57 -16.93
N LYS A 398 -8.92 -9.52 -16.88
CA LYS A 398 -9.53 -8.91 -18.05
C LYS A 398 -8.51 -8.10 -18.86
N SER A 399 -7.73 -7.23 -18.20
CA SER A 399 -6.76 -6.35 -18.86
C SER A 399 -5.63 -7.08 -19.60
N ILE A 400 -5.40 -8.35 -19.27
CA ILE A 400 -4.40 -9.20 -19.93
C ILE A 400 -5.03 -10.29 -20.81
N GLY A 401 -6.35 -10.21 -21.06
CA GLY A 401 -7.07 -11.04 -22.03
C GLY A 401 -7.29 -12.50 -21.62
N ILE A 402 -7.09 -12.86 -20.33
CA ILE A 402 -7.20 -14.25 -19.87
C ILE A 402 -8.54 -14.61 -19.21
N CYS A 403 -9.43 -13.63 -19.01
CA CYS A 403 -10.77 -13.89 -18.49
C CYS A 403 -11.70 -14.37 -19.60
N GLN A 404 -11.80 -15.68 -19.78
CA GLN A 404 -12.71 -16.36 -20.71
C GLN A 404 -13.63 -17.29 -19.91
N PRO A 405 -14.72 -16.78 -19.31
CA PRO A 405 -15.56 -17.54 -18.40
C PRO A 405 -16.41 -18.57 -19.15
N ASP A 406 -16.33 -19.82 -18.69
CA ASP A 406 -17.17 -20.93 -19.13
C ASP A 406 -18.42 -21.14 -18.25
N ASN A 407 -19.15 -22.24 -18.49
CA ASN A 407 -20.38 -22.56 -17.77
C ASN A 407 -20.17 -22.74 -16.25
N PHE A 408 -18.97 -23.14 -15.80
CA PHE A 408 -18.66 -23.26 -14.36
C PHE A 408 -18.33 -21.91 -13.71
N CYS A 409 -18.02 -20.92 -14.53
CA CYS A 409 -17.84 -19.52 -14.06
C CYS A 409 -19.15 -18.78 -13.95
N LYS A 410 -20.24 -19.24 -14.64
CA LYS A 410 -21.51 -18.56 -14.81
C LYS A 410 -22.65 -19.29 -14.07
N ASN A 411 -23.78 -18.60 -13.89
CA ASN A 411 -25.04 -19.18 -13.51
C ASN A 411 -25.87 -19.58 -14.75
N LYS A 412 -27.06 -20.13 -14.53
CA LYS A 412 -27.98 -20.52 -15.62
C LYS A 412 -28.44 -19.32 -16.48
N LEU A 413 -28.34 -18.10 -15.97
CA LEU A 413 -28.67 -16.86 -16.69
C LEU A 413 -27.46 -16.26 -17.45
N GLY A 414 -26.31 -16.92 -17.43
CA GLY A 414 -25.09 -16.46 -18.11
C GLY A 414 -24.26 -15.43 -17.35
N GLU A 415 -24.67 -15.05 -16.15
CA GLU A 415 -23.95 -14.10 -15.30
C GLU A 415 -22.76 -14.75 -14.59
N ILE A 416 -21.64 -14.03 -14.50
CA ILE A 416 -20.44 -14.52 -13.77
C ILE A 416 -20.71 -14.47 -12.28
N THR A 417 -20.82 -15.64 -11.66
CA THR A 417 -21.09 -15.77 -10.21
C THR A 417 -19.89 -16.24 -9.40
N ILE A 418 -18.79 -16.59 -10.07
CA ILE A 418 -17.58 -17.01 -9.39
C ILE A 418 -16.80 -15.78 -8.91
N LYS A 419 -16.49 -15.71 -7.62
CA LYS A 419 -15.80 -14.57 -7.02
C LYS A 419 -14.28 -14.69 -7.07
N ASN A 420 -13.76 -15.93 -7.10
CA ASN A 420 -12.31 -16.20 -7.09
C ASN A 420 -12.02 -17.50 -7.85
N PRO A 421 -10.92 -17.59 -8.61
CA PRO A 421 -10.54 -18.81 -9.35
C PRO A 421 -10.49 -20.07 -8.50
N ILE A 422 -10.14 -19.97 -7.22
CA ILE A 422 -10.11 -21.11 -6.29
C ILE A 422 -11.47 -21.79 -6.09
N SER A 423 -12.57 -21.12 -6.41
CA SER A 423 -13.92 -21.68 -6.30
C SER A 423 -14.32 -22.55 -7.50
N TYR A 424 -13.60 -22.44 -8.60
CA TYR A 424 -13.90 -23.15 -9.84
C TYR A 424 -13.79 -24.67 -9.72
N PRO A 425 -12.70 -25.27 -9.18
CA PRO A 425 -12.59 -26.71 -9.06
C PRO A 425 -13.75 -27.36 -8.29
N PHE A 426 -14.23 -26.69 -7.22
CA PHE A 426 -15.38 -27.22 -6.45
C PHE A 426 -16.64 -27.32 -7.31
N ARG A 427 -16.92 -26.30 -8.14
CA ARG A 427 -18.09 -26.33 -9.03
C ARG A 427 -17.95 -27.40 -10.10
N LYS A 428 -16.77 -27.50 -10.70
CA LYS A 428 -16.51 -28.44 -11.80
C LYS A 428 -16.55 -29.88 -11.35
N MET A 429 -16.00 -30.18 -10.17
CA MET A 429 -15.93 -31.53 -9.60
C MET A 429 -17.21 -31.91 -8.83
N GLY A 430 -18.19 -31.01 -8.72
CA GLY A 430 -19.44 -31.27 -8.00
C GLY A 430 -19.23 -31.49 -6.48
N VAL A 431 -18.06 -31.08 -5.95
CA VAL A 431 -17.75 -31.25 -4.53
C VAL A 431 -18.52 -30.21 -3.74
N SER A 432 -19.53 -30.67 -2.96
CA SER A 432 -20.23 -29.81 -2.03
C SER A 432 -19.23 -29.23 -1.03
N ARG A 433 -19.30 -27.91 -0.76
CA ARG A 433 -18.59 -27.28 0.34
C ARG A 433 -19.21 -27.72 1.68
N LYS A 434 -19.15 -29.03 1.99
CA LYS A 434 -19.55 -29.51 3.32
C LYS A 434 -18.65 -28.81 4.33
N ALA A 435 -19.27 -27.90 5.07
CA ALA A 435 -18.71 -27.43 6.31
C ALA A 435 -18.42 -28.68 7.16
N ASN A 436 -17.20 -28.87 7.60
CA ASN A 436 -16.98 -29.61 8.83
C ASN A 436 -17.64 -28.78 9.92
N ASN A 437 -18.94 -29.01 10.12
CA ASN A 437 -19.66 -28.61 11.29
C ASN A 437 -19.20 -29.52 12.42
N SER A 438 -18.06 -29.24 13.00
CA SER A 438 -17.92 -29.40 14.42
C SER A 438 -18.71 -28.24 15.03
N PRO A 439 -19.79 -28.46 15.76
CA PRO A 439 -20.52 -27.39 16.38
C PRO A 439 -19.59 -26.72 17.38
N ALA A 440 -19.26 -25.44 17.15
CA ALA A 440 -18.85 -24.59 18.24
C ALA A 440 -20.03 -24.60 19.20
N ALA A 441 -19.88 -25.29 20.30
CA ALA A 441 -20.86 -25.35 21.37
C ALA A 441 -21.20 -23.92 21.78
N HIS A 442 -22.45 -23.54 21.52
CA HIS A 442 -23.10 -22.49 22.29
C HIS A 442 -23.13 -22.99 23.72
N VAL A 443 -22.22 -22.50 24.53
CA VAL A 443 -22.34 -22.63 25.99
C VAL A 443 -23.34 -21.57 26.42
N SER A 444 -24.59 -21.98 26.52
CA SER A 444 -25.57 -21.34 27.39
C SER A 444 -25.10 -21.58 28.82
N ASP A 445 -25.08 -20.52 29.61
CA ASP A 445 -24.72 -20.49 31.04
C ASP A 445 -25.74 -21.25 31.92
N ASP A 446 -25.96 -22.53 31.70
CA ASP A 446 -26.69 -23.39 32.67
C ASP A 446 -26.35 -24.85 32.37
N LYS A 447 -25.33 -25.35 32.99
CA LYS A 447 -25.04 -26.75 33.39
C LYS A 447 -23.55 -27.07 33.42
N LEU A 448 -22.81 -26.44 34.30
CA LEU A 448 -21.49 -26.89 34.73
C LEU A 448 -21.62 -27.79 35.94
N LYS A 449 -22.05 -29.04 35.73
CA LYS A 449 -21.77 -30.16 36.64
C LYS A 449 -21.80 -31.45 35.83
N ALA A 450 -20.66 -31.83 35.27
CA ALA A 450 -20.22 -33.24 35.17
C ALA A 450 -18.92 -33.34 34.33
N LYS A 451 -17.84 -33.65 35.03
CA LYS A 451 -16.68 -34.47 34.66
C LYS A 451 -16.13 -34.41 33.22
N SER A 452 -14.98 -33.67 33.05
CA SER A 452 -13.93 -34.14 32.14
C SER A 452 -12.58 -33.96 32.87
N SER A 453 -11.94 -35.09 33.14
CA SER A 453 -10.61 -35.21 33.69
C SER A 453 -9.57 -34.87 32.61
N VAL A 454 -9.15 -33.60 32.54
CA VAL A 454 -7.91 -33.20 31.87
C VAL A 454 -6.83 -33.25 32.94
N VAL A 455 -5.90 -34.22 32.80
CA VAL A 455 -4.72 -34.33 33.65
C VAL A 455 -3.85 -33.10 33.42
N MET A 456 -4.03 -32.08 34.26
CA MET A 456 -3.10 -30.97 34.41
C MET A 456 -1.93 -31.47 35.23
N ARG A 457 -0.72 -31.55 34.66
CA ARG A 457 0.51 -31.80 35.42
C ARG A 457 0.66 -30.65 36.43
N GLY A 458 0.37 -30.92 37.71
CA GLY A 458 0.59 -30.04 38.81
C GLY A 458 2.09 -29.91 39.13
N PHE A 459 2.48 -28.80 39.72
CA PHE A 459 3.83 -28.59 40.25
C PHE A 459 3.86 -29.05 41.70
N SER A 460 4.70 -30.02 42.04
CA SER A 460 4.82 -30.53 43.42
C SER A 460 6.03 -29.92 44.15
N CYS A 461 5.89 -29.70 45.43
CA CYS A 461 7.01 -29.32 46.31
C CYS A 461 7.84 -30.58 46.60
N ASP A 462 9.12 -30.53 46.30
CA ASP A 462 10.09 -31.60 46.54
C ASP A 462 10.38 -31.87 48.03
N GLU A 463 10.06 -30.93 48.93
CA GLU A 463 10.30 -31.08 50.36
C GLU A 463 9.08 -31.61 51.14
N CYS A 464 7.84 -31.33 50.66
CA CYS A 464 6.64 -31.77 51.38
C CYS A 464 5.57 -32.42 50.48
N ASN A 465 5.87 -32.68 49.20
CA ASN A 465 5.00 -33.30 48.20
C ASN A 465 3.64 -32.61 47.98
N ARG A 466 3.50 -31.35 48.38
CA ARG A 466 2.26 -30.59 48.17
C ARG A 466 2.16 -30.11 46.73
N GLU A 467 1.00 -30.32 46.11
CA GLU A 467 0.78 -29.96 44.70
C GLU A 467 0.22 -28.55 44.54
N PHE A 468 0.67 -27.84 43.52
CA PHE A 468 0.29 -26.46 43.17
C PHE A 468 -0.11 -26.35 41.71
N LYS A 469 -1.07 -25.51 41.41
CA LYS A 469 -1.58 -25.29 40.06
C LYS A 469 -0.66 -24.41 39.18
N THR A 470 0.27 -23.66 39.78
CA THR A 470 1.22 -22.78 39.09
C THR A 470 2.60 -22.81 39.72
N MET A 471 3.66 -22.57 38.94
CA MET A 471 5.03 -22.40 39.41
C MET A 471 5.19 -21.29 40.44
N GLN A 472 4.44 -20.17 40.29
CA GLN A 472 4.49 -19.05 41.24
C GLN A 472 3.91 -19.40 42.59
N ALA A 473 2.83 -20.22 42.64
CA ALA A 473 2.27 -20.72 43.89
C ALA A 473 3.23 -21.68 44.60
N LEU A 474 3.95 -22.51 43.86
CA LEU A 474 5.00 -23.39 44.40
C LEU A 474 6.17 -22.58 44.93
N ALA A 475 6.68 -21.60 44.21
CA ALA A 475 7.75 -20.72 44.66
C ALA A 475 7.39 -19.96 45.95
N GLY A 476 6.19 -19.36 45.99
CA GLY A 476 5.70 -18.68 47.18
C GLY A 476 5.49 -19.60 48.40
N HIS A 477 5.17 -20.89 48.19
CA HIS A 477 5.10 -21.89 49.22
C HIS A 477 6.50 -22.25 49.74
N LYS A 478 7.46 -22.53 48.87
CA LYS A 478 8.86 -22.84 49.27
C LYS A 478 9.44 -21.73 50.17
N THR A 479 9.32 -20.47 49.72
CA THR A 479 9.84 -19.32 50.50
C THR A 479 9.16 -19.15 51.87
N ARG A 480 7.86 -19.44 52.03
CA ARG A 480 7.12 -19.23 53.28
C ARG A 480 7.22 -20.42 54.24
N THR A 481 7.37 -21.61 53.73
CA THR A 481 7.23 -22.84 54.54
C THR A 481 8.56 -23.54 54.76
N HIS A 482 9.51 -23.37 53.84
CA HIS A 482 10.81 -24.07 53.92
C HIS A 482 11.99 -23.14 53.97
N GLY A 483 11.78 -21.80 53.94
CA GLY A 483 12.82 -20.80 54.28
C GLY A 483 13.99 -20.73 53.29
N GLY A 484 13.73 -21.09 51.99
CA GLY A 484 14.73 -21.03 50.94
C GLY A 484 14.75 -19.72 50.18
#